data_ff194d8de30220928c92fd93d6b467b9
#
_entry.id   ff194d8de30220928c92fd93d6b467b9
#
_cell.length_a   1.000
_cell.length_b   1.000
_cell.length_c   1.000
_cell.angle_alpha   90.00
_cell.angle_beta   90.00
_cell.angle_gamma   90.00
#
_symmetry.space_group_name_H-M   'P 1'
#
loop_
_entity.id
_entity.type
_entity.pdbx_description
1 polymer ?
#
loop_
_entity_poly.entity_id
_entity_poly.type
_entity_poly.pdbx_seq_one_letter_code
_entity_poly.pdbx_strand_id
1 'polypeptide(L)'
;MIWLLPLAAALRPRLSCPRLSLAASGGDFDRSAFEQTRQVTAVVVEPERCSAAMKLLQPHMLQLRGVQPVQHDGTRRVVLLEFDPEELPPTVEAAVRGVGGEVRSQTVTVGYEQLTAVEALRKLLPAGMEVPSSFEQVGHVAHVNLREEQLPYKQLIGAVLLEKNAPRVRSVVNKVDAPLRRTILTLYPGP
;
A
#
# COMPACT_ATOMS: atom_id res chain seq x y z
N MET A 1 32.24 -28.77 -17.15
CA MET A 1 32.34 -27.30 -16.99
C MET A 1 30.91 -26.78 -16.87
N ILE A 2 30.49 -26.51 -15.63
CA ILE A 2 29.14 -26.04 -15.30
C ILE A 2 29.24 -24.53 -15.17
N TRP A 3 28.59 -23.81 -16.10
CA TRP A 3 28.47 -22.35 -16.04
C TRP A 3 27.30 -21.99 -15.13
N LEU A 4 27.61 -21.51 -13.93
CA LEU A 4 26.64 -20.79 -13.09
C LEU A 4 26.42 -19.41 -13.70
N LEU A 5 25.21 -19.16 -14.20
CA LEU A 5 24.73 -17.83 -14.51
C LEU A 5 24.37 -17.11 -13.20
N PRO A 6 24.83 -15.88 -12.98
CA PRO A 6 24.45 -15.10 -11.81
C PRO A 6 22.98 -14.69 -11.91
N LEU A 7 22.26 -14.96 -10.82
CA LEU A 7 20.91 -14.45 -10.56
C LEU A 7 20.97 -12.92 -10.58
N ALA A 8 20.57 -12.31 -11.70
CA ALA A 8 20.42 -10.87 -11.79
C ALA A 8 19.31 -10.45 -10.82
N ALA A 9 19.71 -9.88 -9.68
CA ALA A 9 18.81 -9.19 -8.79
C ALA A 9 18.14 -8.05 -9.57
N ALA A 10 16.85 -8.20 -9.85
CA ALA A 10 16.04 -7.18 -10.44
C ALA A 10 16.14 -5.90 -9.60
N LEU A 11 16.86 -4.92 -10.13
CA LEU A 11 16.98 -3.59 -9.55
C LEU A 11 15.59 -2.96 -9.60
N ARG A 12 14.85 -3.05 -8.50
CA ARG A 12 13.60 -2.30 -8.36
C ARG A 12 13.94 -0.83 -8.55
N PRO A 13 13.29 -0.09 -9.46
CA PRO A 13 13.54 1.32 -9.63
C PRO A 13 13.32 2.00 -8.27
N ARG A 14 14.36 2.66 -7.76
CA ARG A 14 14.26 3.53 -6.59
C ARG A 14 13.46 4.76 -7.03
N LEU A 15 12.15 4.70 -6.80
CA LEU A 15 11.26 5.84 -6.97
C LEU A 15 11.74 6.94 -6.02
N SER A 16 12.29 8.00 -6.58
CA SER A 16 12.61 9.23 -5.84
C SER A 16 11.31 9.90 -5.42
N CYS A 17 10.90 9.69 -4.17
CA CYS A 17 9.77 10.44 -3.63
C CYS A 17 10.14 11.92 -3.50
N PRO A 18 9.31 12.84 -4.03
CA PRO A 18 9.44 14.25 -3.70
C PRO A 18 9.29 14.41 -2.19
N ARG A 19 10.17 15.20 -1.56
CA ARG A 19 10.04 15.56 -0.15
C ARG A 19 8.75 16.35 0.03
N LEU A 20 7.78 15.74 0.68
CA LEU A 20 6.56 16.41 1.08
C LEU A 20 6.92 17.51 2.08
N SER A 21 6.63 18.75 1.74
CA SER A 21 6.75 19.89 2.64
C SER A 21 5.61 19.81 3.66
N LEU A 22 5.96 19.52 4.90
CA LEU A 22 5.01 19.41 6.00
C LEU A 22 4.65 20.83 6.49
N ALA A 23 3.41 21.24 6.32
CA ALA A 23 2.88 22.38 7.05
C ALA A 23 2.75 21.98 8.53
N ALA A 24 3.43 22.67 9.41
CA ALA A 24 3.60 22.33 10.83
C ALA A 24 2.33 22.50 11.71
N SER A 25 1.14 22.60 11.13
CA SER A 25 -0.10 22.85 11.87
C SER A 25 -1.27 21.98 11.39
N GLY A 26 -1.56 20.95 12.20
CA GLY A 26 -2.76 20.13 12.07
C GLY A 26 -2.61 18.99 11.05
N GLY A 27 -2.95 17.77 11.44
CA GLY A 27 -2.80 16.48 10.72
C GLY A 27 -3.27 16.39 9.27
N ASP A 28 -3.36 17.50 8.57
CA ASP A 28 -3.72 17.58 7.16
C ASP A 28 -2.46 17.57 6.29
N PHE A 29 -2.46 16.72 5.28
CA PHE A 29 -1.36 16.58 4.32
C PHE A 29 -1.92 16.31 2.93
N ASP A 30 -1.16 16.72 1.90
CA ASP A 30 -1.55 16.51 0.52
C ASP A 30 -1.42 15.03 0.11
N ARG A 31 -2.56 14.38 -0.09
CA ARG A 31 -2.62 12.97 -0.51
C ARG A 31 -2.24 12.78 -1.97
N SER A 32 -2.43 13.79 -2.80
CA SER A 32 -2.09 13.70 -4.22
C SER A 32 -0.60 13.49 -4.44
N ALA A 33 0.25 13.98 -3.53
CA ALA A 33 1.69 13.77 -3.57
C ALA A 33 2.13 12.30 -3.40
N PHE A 34 1.22 11.41 -3.01
CA PHE A 34 1.46 9.96 -2.96
C PHE A 34 1.11 9.25 -4.25
N GLU A 35 0.38 9.92 -5.14
CA GLU A 35 -0.09 9.31 -6.37
C GLU A 35 1.06 8.99 -7.31
N GLN A 36 1.13 7.72 -7.69
CA GLN A 36 2.08 7.18 -8.65
C GLN A 36 1.32 6.31 -9.62
N THR A 37 1.64 6.41 -10.90
CA THR A 37 1.11 5.52 -11.91
C THR A 37 2.09 4.39 -12.17
N ARG A 38 1.57 3.18 -12.27
CA ARG A 38 2.33 1.98 -12.62
C ARG A 38 1.65 1.30 -13.79
N GLN A 39 2.43 0.90 -14.78
CA GLN A 39 1.97 0.01 -15.84
C GLN A 39 1.95 -1.43 -15.29
N VAL A 40 0.89 -2.14 -15.58
CA VAL A 40 0.72 -3.54 -15.20
C VAL A 40 0.16 -4.32 -16.39
N THR A 41 0.42 -5.61 -16.41
CA THR A 41 -0.16 -6.50 -17.40
C THR A 41 -1.63 -6.76 -17.08
N ALA A 42 -2.49 -6.53 -18.05
CA ALA A 42 -3.90 -6.88 -18.02
C ALA A 42 -4.18 -8.02 -18.99
N VAL A 43 -4.77 -9.10 -18.50
CA VAL A 43 -5.19 -10.25 -19.31
C VAL A 43 -6.69 -10.19 -19.51
N VAL A 44 -7.13 -9.93 -20.72
CA VAL A 44 -8.54 -9.85 -21.08
C VAL A 44 -9.01 -11.24 -21.52
N VAL A 45 -10.07 -11.73 -20.89
CA VAL A 45 -10.64 -13.05 -21.17
C VAL A 45 -12.17 -12.98 -21.27
N GLU A 46 -12.74 -13.94 -21.98
CA GLU A 46 -14.20 -14.12 -21.99
C GLU A 46 -14.69 -14.61 -20.63
N PRO A 47 -15.93 -14.26 -20.21
CA PRO A 47 -16.46 -14.57 -18.89
C PRO A 47 -16.39 -16.06 -18.53
N GLU A 48 -16.65 -16.95 -19.50
CA GLU A 48 -16.65 -18.40 -19.29
C GLU A 48 -15.24 -18.92 -18.95
N ARG A 49 -14.19 -18.23 -19.42
CA ARG A 49 -12.79 -18.61 -19.20
C ARG A 49 -12.17 -17.94 -17.99
N CYS A 50 -12.86 -16.97 -17.38
CA CYS A 50 -12.34 -16.19 -16.25
C CYS A 50 -11.92 -17.08 -15.07
N SER A 51 -12.72 -18.08 -14.71
CA SER A 51 -12.39 -19.01 -13.61
C SER A 51 -11.14 -19.83 -13.87
N ALA A 52 -10.94 -20.25 -15.12
CA ALA A 52 -9.73 -20.98 -15.52
C ALA A 52 -8.50 -20.06 -15.51
N ALA A 53 -8.65 -18.84 -16.04
CA ALA A 53 -7.61 -17.82 -16.01
C ALA A 53 -7.18 -17.48 -14.58
N MET A 54 -8.14 -17.26 -13.67
CA MET A 54 -7.85 -16.98 -12.28
C MET A 54 -7.05 -18.11 -11.61
N LYS A 55 -7.40 -19.37 -11.84
CA LYS A 55 -6.68 -20.51 -11.27
C LYS A 55 -5.23 -20.60 -11.74
N LEU A 56 -5.00 -20.37 -13.03
CA LEU A 56 -3.66 -20.46 -13.63
C LEU A 56 -2.79 -19.26 -13.29
N LEU A 57 -3.40 -18.07 -13.21
CA LEU A 57 -2.69 -16.81 -13.00
C LEU A 57 -2.66 -16.36 -11.54
N GLN A 58 -3.33 -17.07 -10.62
CA GLN A 58 -3.44 -16.72 -9.19
C GLN A 58 -2.10 -16.34 -8.51
N PRO A 59 -0.99 -17.06 -8.73
CA PRO A 59 0.29 -16.69 -8.10
C PRO A 59 0.86 -15.35 -8.57
N HIS A 60 0.35 -14.86 -9.69
CA HIS A 60 0.85 -13.68 -10.40
C HIS A 60 -0.15 -12.52 -10.45
N MET A 61 -1.33 -12.71 -9.87
CA MET A 61 -2.35 -11.66 -9.83
C MET A 61 -1.88 -10.47 -9.01
N LEU A 62 -2.21 -9.27 -9.48
CA LEU A 62 -1.88 -8.03 -8.80
C LEU A 62 -2.46 -8.01 -7.37
N GLN A 63 -1.58 -7.92 -6.38
CA GLN A 63 -1.95 -7.80 -4.98
C GLN A 63 -1.73 -6.37 -4.49
N LEU A 64 -2.65 -5.49 -4.82
CA LEU A 64 -2.60 -4.10 -4.43
C LEU A 64 -3.86 -3.74 -3.62
N ARG A 65 -3.66 -3.22 -2.41
CA ARG A 65 -4.77 -2.85 -1.52
C ARG A 65 -5.72 -1.87 -2.21
N GLY A 66 -7.01 -2.14 -2.14
CA GLY A 66 -8.04 -1.29 -2.76
C GLY A 66 -8.18 -1.43 -4.27
N VAL A 67 -7.34 -2.24 -4.92
CA VAL A 67 -7.47 -2.57 -6.34
C VAL A 67 -7.96 -4.01 -6.47
N GLN A 68 -9.08 -4.19 -7.16
CA GLN A 68 -9.54 -5.54 -7.46
C GLN A 68 -8.70 -6.13 -8.60
N PRO A 69 -8.08 -7.30 -8.40
CA PRO A 69 -7.26 -7.93 -9.43
C PRO A 69 -8.07 -8.46 -10.60
N VAL A 70 -9.37 -8.61 -10.45
CA VAL A 70 -10.30 -8.98 -11.54
C VAL A 70 -11.30 -7.85 -11.72
N GLN A 71 -11.32 -7.28 -12.91
CA GLN A 71 -12.17 -6.15 -13.27
C GLN A 71 -13.13 -6.51 -14.40
N HIS A 72 -14.09 -5.64 -14.66
CA HIS A 72 -15.04 -5.74 -15.75
C HIS A 72 -14.65 -4.74 -16.85
N ASP A 73 -14.57 -5.21 -18.08
CA ASP A 73 -14.42 -4.39 -19.29
C ASP A 73 -15.56 -4.73 -20.25
N GLY A 74 -16.68 -4.05 -20.09
CA GLY A 74 -17.90 -4.40 -20.81
C GLY A 74 -18.38 -5.81 -20.47
N THR A 75 -18.47 -6.66 -21.49
CA THR A 75 -18.84 -8.08 -21.35
C THR A 75 -17.67 -8.97 -20.92
N ARG A 76 -16.43 -8.50 -21.08
CA ARG A 76 -15.21 -9.27 -20.80
C ARG A 76 -14.74 -9.12 -19.34
N ARG A 77 -13.80 -9.96 -18.96
CA ARG A 77 -13.11 -9.90 -17.68
C ARG A 77 -11.65 -9.54 -17.90
N VAL A 78 -11.12 -8.73 -17.01
CA VAL A 78 -9.72 -8.30 -17.02
C VAL A 78 -9.06 -8.79 -15.74
N VAL A 79 -8.03 -9.61 -15.88
CA VAL A 79 -7.20 -10.09 -14.78
C VAL A 79 -5.90 -9.30 -14.77
N LEU A 80 -5.64 -8.56 -13.68
CA LEU A 80 -4.42 -7.77 -13.52
C LEU A 80 -3.31 -8.62 -12.93
N LEU A 81 -2.11 -8.53 -13.52
CA LEU A 81 -0.91 -9.23 -13.09
C LEU A 81 0.14 -8.24 -12.56
N GLU A 82 1.03 -8.72 -11.69
CA GLU A 82 2.09 -7.90 -11.08
C GLU A 82 3.25 -7.54 -12.02
N PHE A 83 3.24 -8.05 -13.24
CA PHE A 83 4.31 -7.83 -14.20
C PHE A 83 4.10 -6.56 -15.03
N ASP A 84 5.20 -5.94 -15.43
CA ASP A 84 5.20 -5.03 -16.55
C ASP A 84 4.87 -5.78 -17.84
N PRO A 85 4.12 -5.19 -18.79
CA PRO A 85 3.77 -5.88 -20.03
C PRO A 85 4.97 -6.36 -20.87
N GLU A 86 6.10 -5.67 -20.72
CA GLU A 86 7.36 -6.01 -21.43
C GLU A 86 8.17 -7.10 -20.73
N GLU A 87 7.86 -7.41 -19.46
CA GLU A 87 8.60 -8.37 -18.63
C GLU A 87 7.80 -9.63 -18.31
N LEU A 88 6.82 -9.98 -19.15
CA LEU A 88 5.94 -11.12 -18.89
C LEU A 88 6.73 -12.45 -19.00
N PRO A 89 6.78 -13.28 -17.92
CA PRO A 89 7.48 -14.55 -17.98
C PRO A 89 6.89 -15.50 -19.02
N PRO A 90 7.70 -16.29 -19.75
CA PRO A 90 7.21 -17.22 -20.77
C PRO A 90 6.18 -18.24 -20.27
N THR A 91 6.29 -18.63 -18.99
CA THR A 91 5.33 -19.54 -18.32
C THR A 91 3.95 -18.89 -18.17
N VAL A 92 3.92 -17.61 -17.82
CA VAL A 92 2.69 -16.83 -17.68
C VAL A 92 2.09 -16.56 -19.06
N GLU A 93 2.92 -16.22 -20.03
CA GLU A 93 2.50 -16.04 -21.42
C GLU A 93 1.86 -17.30 -22.02
N ALA A 94 2.44 -18.47 -21.74
CA ALA A 94 1.86 -19.75 -22.14
C ALA A 94 0.51 -20.02 -21.46
N ALA A 95 0.39 -19.69 -20.17
CA ALA A 95 -0.87 -19.82 -19.43
C ALA A 95 -1.95 -18.89 -20.01
N VAL A 96 -1.62 -17.65 -20.33
CA VAL A 96 -2.53 -16.67 -20.96
C VAL A 96 -3.00 -17.18 -22.31
N ARG A 97 -2.10 -17.70 -23.13
CA ARG A 97 -2.45 -18.33 -24.42
C ARG A 97 -3.38 -19.53 -24.25
N GLY A 98 -3.12 -20.38 -23.26
CA GLY A 98 -3.93 -21.56 -22.94
C GLY A 98 -5.39 -21.24 -22.60
N VAL A 99 -5.64 -20.10 -21.98
CA VAL A 99 -7.00 -19.61 -21.68
C VAL A 99 -7.58 -18.75 -22.81
N GLY A 100 -6.84 -18.54 -23.91
CA GLY A 100 -7.26 -17.66 -25.01
C GLY A 100 -7.40 -16.20 -24.54
N GLY A 101 -6.53 -15.79 -23.62
CA GLY A 101 -6.47 -14.42 -23.13
C GLY A 101 -5.70 -13.49 -24.05
N GLU A 102 -6.10 -12.23 -24.08
CA GLU A 102 -5.43 -11.13 -24.78
C GLU A 102 -4.65 -10.31 -23.75
N VAL A 103 -3.35 -10.08 -24.00
CA VAL A 103 -2.50 -9.25 -23.14
C VAL A 103 -2.63 -7.79 -23.54
N ARG A 104 -2.84 -6.93 -22.53
CA ARG A 104 -2.83 -5.46 -22.66
C ARG A 104 -1.99 -4.83 -21.58
N SER A 105 -1.49 -3.62 -21.83
CA SER A 105 -0.96 -2.74 -20.81
C SER A 105 -2.11 -1.98 -20.16
N GLN A 106 -2.12 -1.92 -18.84
CA GLN A 106 -3.08 -1.12 -18.08
C GLN A 106 -2.35 -0.26 -17.06
N THR A 107 -2.73 1.02 -17.00
CA THR A 107 -2.21 1.94 -15.98
C THR A 107 -3.03 1.80 -14.70
N VAL A 108 -2.36 1.56 -13.59
CA VAL A 108 -2.95 1.53 -12.26
C VAL A 108 -2.37 2.67 -11.44
N THR A 109 -3.23 3.48 -10.83
CA THR A 109 -2.82 4.54 -9.91
C THR A 109 -2.68 3.97 -8.51
N VAL A 110 -1.50 4.14 -7.93
CA VAL A 110 -1.18 3.77 -6.55
C VAL A 110 -1.04 5.07 -5.78
N GLY A 111 -1.92 5.29 -4.83
CA GLY A 111 -1.91 6.50 -4.01
C GLY A 111 -1.83 6.20 -2.52
N TYR A 112 -2.15 7.20 -1.73
CA TYR A 112 -2.18 7.09 -0.27
C TYR A 112 -3.04 5.92 0.22
N GLU A 113 -4.18 5.66 -0.43
CA GLU A 113 -5.14 4.64 -0.01
C GLU A 113 -4.55 3.21 -0.01
N GLN A 114 -3.64 2.93 -0.93
CA GLN A 114 -2.99 1.62 -1.06
C GLN A 114 -1.89 1.38 -0.02
N LEU A 115 -1.37 2.46 0.59
CA LEU A 115 -0.31 2.37 1.58
C LEU A 115 -0.85 1.90 2.94
N THR A 116 -0.06 1.13 3.66
CA THR A 116 -0.27 0.86 5.09
C THR A 116 0.03 2.12 5.91
N ALA A 117 -0.41 2.17 7.17
CA ALA A 117 -0.09 3.27 8.07
C ALA A 117 1.43 3.49 8.20
N VAL A 118 2.20 2.40 8.32
CA VAL A 118 3.67 2.46 8.44
C VAL A 118 4.32 3.01 7.17
N GLU A 119 3.86 2.58 5.99
CA GLU A 119 4.40 3.08 4.71
C GLU A 119 4.06 4.56 4.49
N ALA A 120 2.83 4.96 4.81
CA ALA A 120 2.42 6.36 4.75
C ALA A 120 3.24 7.24 5.70
N LEU A 121 3.38 6.83 6.97
CA LEU A 121 4.19 7.55 7.95
C LEU A 121 5.67 7.61 7.56
N ARG A 122 6.23 6.54 6.98
CA ARG A 122 7.62 6.55 6.50
C ARG A 122 7.89 7.59 5.41
N LYS A 123 6.87 7.90 4.61
CA LYS A 123 6.95 8.95 3.58
C LYS A 123 6.72 10.35 4.14
N LEU A 124 5.95 10.47 5.21
CA LEU A 124 5.54 11.75 5.81
C LEU A 124 6.51 12.25 6.89
N LEU A 125 7.12 11.34 7.64
CA LEU A 125 8.05 11.70 8.70
C LEU A 125 9.46 11.99 8.15
N PRO A 126 10.28 12.75 8.88
CA PRO A 126 11.67 13.00 8.50
C PRO A 126 12.45 11.71 8.25
N ALA A 127 13.35 11.76 7.26
CA ALA A 127 14.22 10.63 6.94
C ALA A 127 15.07 10.23 8.15
N GLY A 128 15.08 8.94 8.47
CA GLY A 128 15.82 8.40 9.62
C GLY A 128 15.02 8.35 10.93
N MET A 129 13.85 9.00 10.99
CA MET A 129 12.97 8.88 12.16
C MET A 129 12.34 7.49 12.20
N GLU A 130 12.37 6.86 13.37
CA GLU A 130 11.67 5.58 13.56
C GLU A 130 10.14 5.79 13.47
N VAL A 131 9.49 4.93 12.71
CA VAL A 131 8.03 5.02 12.50
C VAL A 131 7.33 4.13 13.53
N PRO A 132 6.30 4.63 14.23
CA PRO A 132 5.48 3.78 15.09
C PRO A 132 4.86 2.64 14.27
N SER A 133 5.29 1.41 14.51
CA SER A 133 4.86 0.23 13.75
C SER A 133 3.74 -0.56 14.45
N SER A 134 3.51 -0.30 15.72
CA SER A 134 2.53 -0.99 16.54
C SER A 134 1.83 -0.05 17.53
N PHE A 135 0.62 -0.43 17.88
CA PHE A 135 -0.16 0.21 18.95
C PHE A 135 -0.96 -0.86 19.70
N GLU A 136 -1.28 -0.59 20.94
CA GLU A 136 -2.20 -1.40 21.72
C GLU A 136 -3.64 -0.96 21.45
N GLN A 137 -4.51 -1.89 21.10
CA GLN A 137 -5.92 -1.56 20.86
C GLN A 137 -6.78 -2.05 22.01
N VAL A 138 -7.54 -1.13 22.60
CA VAL A 138 -8.56 -1.43 23.63
C VAL A 138 -9.91 -0.93 23.13
N GLY A 139 -10.77 -1.85 22.74
CA GLY A 139 -12.01 -1.51 22.05
C GLY A 139 -11.73 -0.76 20.73
N HIS A 140 -12.23 0.46 20.62
CA HIS A 140 -12.02 1.32 19.45
C HIS A 140 -10.93 2.38 19.65
N VAL A 141 -10.17 2.30 20.76
CA VAL A 141 -9.08 3.24 21.07
C VAL A 141 -7.74 2.59 20.79
N ALA A 142 -6.92 3.25 19.98
CA ALA A 142 -5.54 2.88 19.75
C ALA A 142 -4.62 3.66 20.71
N HIS A 143 -3.86 2.95 21.50
CA HIS A 143 -2.87 3.50 22.43
C HIS A 143 -1.50 3.42 21.76
N VAL A 144 -0.91 4.56 21.46
CA VAL A 144 0.46 4.66 20.95
C VAL A 144 1.41 5.13 22.06
N ASN A 145 2.67 4.75 21.93
CA ASN A 145 3.75 5.23 22.77
C ASN A 145 4.74 5.97 21.87
N LEU A 146 4.61 7.29 21.80
CA LEU A 146 5.47 8.12 20.95
C LEU A 146 6.73 8.51 21.71
N ARG A 147 7.87 8.40 21.03
CA ARG A 147 9.16 8.88 21.52
C ARG A 147 9.21 10.42 21.46
N GLU A 148 10.11 11.04 22.21
CA GLU A 148 10.27 12.50 22.25
C GLU A 148 10.43 13.13 20.86
N GLU A 149 11.23 12.51 20.00
CA GLU A 149 11.45 12.95 18.61
C GLU A 149 10.19 12.91 17.73
N GLN A 150 9.19 12.07 18.09
CA GLN A 150 7.93 11.91 17.36
C GLN A 150 6.84 12.87 17.87
N LEU A 151 6.99 13.44 19.06
CA LEU A 151 5.98 14.31 19.67
C LEU A 151 5.62 15.54 18.82
N PRO A 152 6.55 16.19 18.11
CA PRO A 152 6.21 17.28 17.19
C PRO A 152 5.24 16.85 16.08
N TYR A 153 5.25 15.56 15.71
CA TYR A 153 4.43 14.98 14.64
C TYR A 153 3.20 14.20 15.15
N LYS A 154 2.90 14.31 16.43
CA LYS A 154 1.84 13.53 17.09
C LYS A 154 0.48 13.63 16.40
N GLN A 155 0.10 14.82 15.93
CA GLN A 155 -1.17 15.04 15.23
C GLN A 155 -1.20 14.29 13.89
N LEU A 156 -0.15 14.39 13.10
CA LEU A 156 0.00 13.68 11.83
C LEU A 156 -0.02 12.17 12.04
N ILE A 157 0.74 11.67 13.00
CA ILE A 157 0.78 10.23 13.34
C ILE A 157 -0.61 9.75 13.76
N GLY A 158 -1.30 10.52 14.62
CA GLY A 158 -2.64 10.20 15.09
C GLY A 158 -3.65 10.16 13.94
N ALA A 159 -3.63 11.14 13.04
CA ALA A 159 -4.52 11.21 11.88
C ALA A 159 -4.32 10.00 10.94
N VAL A 160 -3.07 9.68 10.58
CA VAL A 160 -2.77 8.54 9.71
C VAL A 160 -3.17 7.21 10.36
N LEU A 161 -2.88 7.02 11.64
CA LEU A 161 -3.27 5.80 12.36
C LEU A 161 -4.78 5.63 12.43
N LEU A 162 -5.51 6.71 12.72
CA LEU A 162 -6.96 6.70 12.76
C LEU A 162 -7.54 6.30 11.40
N GLU A 163 -7.14 7.00 10.34
CA GLU A 163 -7.67 6.83 9.00
C GLU A 163 -7.38 5.42 8.44
N LYS A 164 -6.13 4.96 8.59
CA LYS A 164 -5.72 3.65 8.07
C LYS A 164 -6.30 2.45 8.81
N ASN A 165 -6.82 2.66 10.02
CA ASN A 165 -7.42 1.62 10.84
C ASN A 165 -8.94 1.80 11.06
N ALA A 166 -9.56 2.79 10.38
CA ALA A 166 -11.01 2.93 10.38
C ALA A 166 -11.70 1.72 9.68
N PRO A 167 -12.90 1.34 10.10
CA PRO A 167 -13.70 1.85 11.22
C PRO A 167 -13.35 1.21 12.58
N ARG A 168 -12.37 0.31 12.62
CA ARG A 168 -12.01 -0.44 13.84
C ARG A 168 -11.43 0.45 14.93
N VAL A 169 -10.61 1.43 14.54
CA VAL A 169 -10.09 2.48 15.43
C VAL A 169 -10.90 3.76 15.21
N ARG A 170 -11.37 4.37 16.30
CA ARG A 170 -12.13 5.63 16.30
C ARG A 170 -11.43 6.73 17.09
N SER A 171 -10.43 6.40 17.89
CA SER A 171 -9.64 7.37 18.64
C SER A 171 -8.21 6.89 18.76
N VAL A 172 -7.27 7.81 18.70
CA VAL A 172 -5.86 7.55 18.93
C VAL A 172 -5.39 8.38 20.11
N VAL A 173 -4.75 7.74 21.08
CA VAL A 173 -4.24 8.37 22.29
C VAL A 173 -2.76 8.05 22.48
N ASN A 174 -1.99 9.03 22.95
CA ASN A 174 -0.61 8.82 23.31
C ASN A 174 -0.48 8.54 24.81
N LYS A 175 0.23 7.47 25.17
CA LYS A 175 0.63 7.24 26.55
C LYS A 175 1.75 8.22 26.89
N VAL A 176 1.53 9.08 27.87
CA VAL A 176 2.57 9.96 28.39
C VAL A 176 2.97 9.44 29.77
N ASP A 177 4.21 8.98 29.87
CA ASP A 177 4.79 8.58 31.15
C ASP A 177 5.14 9.83 31.97
N ALA A 178 4.16 10.33 32.72
CA ALA A 178 4.41 11.32 33.75
C ALA A 178 4.65 10.59 35.09
N PRO A 179 5.62 11.03 35.91
CA PRO A 179 6.02 10.31 37.14
C PRO A 179 4.93 10.16 38.19
N LEU A 180 3.76 10.79 38.02
CA LEU A 180 2.66 10.75 38.99
C LEU A 180 1.26 10.50 38.40
N ARG A 181 1.07 10.52 37.09
CA ARG A 181 -0.20 10.18 36.43
C ARG A 181 0.06 9.69 35.02
N ARG A 182 -0.53 8.54 34.62
CA ARG A 182 -0.68 8.17 33.24
C ARG A 182 -1.62 9.18 32.56
N THR A 183 -1.05 10.20 31.94
CA THR A 183 -1.83 11.18 31.18
C THR A 183 -2.04 10.64 29.78
N ILE A 184 -3.28 10.46 29.39
CA ILE A 184 -3.67 10.08 28.04
C ILE A 184 -3.98 11.37 27.29
N LEU A 185 -3.18 11.72 26.31
CA LEU A 185 -3.50 12.82 25.39
C LEU A 185 -4.25 12.23 24.20
N THR A 186 -5.52 12.62 24.06
CA THR A 186 -6.29 12.27 22.86
C THR A 186 -5.69 13.03 21.67
N LEU A 187 -5.12 12.31 20.74
CA LEU A 187 -4.52 12.91 19.54
C LEU A 187 -5.59 13.23 18.50
N TYR A 188 -6.63 12.38 18.45
CA TYR A 188 -7.76 12.57 17.55
C TYR A 188 -9.03 11.99 18.18
N PRO A 189 -10.01 12.79 18.58
CA PRO A 189 -11.35 12.32 18.84
C PRO A 189 -11.98 11.98 17.48
N GLY A 190 -12.38 10.72 17.30
CA GLY A 190 -13.22 10.37 16.15
C GLY A 190 -14.60 11.05 16.27
N PRO A 191 -15.36 11.14 15.18
CA PRO A 191 -16.72 11.64 15.18
C PRO A 191 -17.63 10.76 16.04
#